data_de48a75ef6576e09e71d60d54f3eab57
#
_entry.id   de48a75ef6576e09e71d60d54f3eab57
#
_cell.length_a   1.000
_cell.length_b   1.000
_cell.length_c   1.000
_cell.angle_alpha   90.00
_cell.angle_beta   90.00
_cell.angle_gamma   90.00
#
_symmetry.space_group_name_H-M   'P 1'
#
loop_
_entity.id
_entity.type
_entity.pdbx_description
1 polymer ?
#
loop_
_entity_poly.entity_id
_entity_poly.type
_entity_poly.pdbx_seq_one_letter_code
_entity_poly.pdbx_strand_id
1 'polypeptide(L)'
;MESTFDMMPFLADSTGLMQKKQADALLERNGETAAHGLRLTPQQALALAQTQTETLRKTGRIELGDGIAPKLAAAFCDSPYVTKENYEETLHELIELFYGFKNETYDVVGDDALIGYMKRAFDGECRGSLELLSGSVLPALARKLNERRAAHMPQAGENT
;
A
#
# COMPACT_ATOMS: atom_id res chain seq x y z
N MET A 1 33.72 18.68 -5.06
CA MET A 1 33.54 17.34 -4.44
C MET A 1 32.82 17.41 -3.11
N GLU A 2 33.20 18.33 -2.27
CA GLU A 2 32.53 18.50 -0.98
C GLU A 2 31.07 18.89 -1.09
N SER A 3 30.73 19.70 -2.10
CA SER A 3 29.34 20.14 -2.29
C SER A 3 28.40 18.95 -2.53
N THR A 4 28.88 17.91 -3.21
CA THR A 4 28.10 16.71 -3.45
C THR A 4 27.85 15.95 -2.15
N PHE A 5 28.88 15.87 -1.31
CA PHE A 5 28.74 15.22 -0.01
C PHE A 5 27.82 15.99 0.92
N ASP A 6 27.83 17.32 0.86
CA ASP A 6 26.95 18.16 1.67
C ASP A 6 25.47 17.94 1.34
N MET A 7 25.18 17.74 0.05
CA MET A 7 23.80 17.50 -0.40
C MET A 7 23.26 16.15 0.06
N MET A 8 24.10 15.13 0.09
CA MET A 8 23.65 13.78 0.45
C MET A 8 23.12 13.66 1.88
N PRO A 9 23.82 14.19 2.90
CA PRO A 9 23.27 14.15 4.26
C PRO A 9 21.95 14.90 4.39
N PHE A 10 21.81 16.04 3.70
CA PHE A 10 20.59 16.83 3.73
C PHE A 10 19.39 16.02 3.19
N LEU A 11 19.57 15.37 2.04
CA LEU A 11 18.53 14.56 1.43
C LEU A 11 18.17 13.36 2.30
N ALA A 12 19.16 12.72 2.92
CA ALA A 12 18.93 11.60 3.82
C ALA A 12 18.15 12.04 5.05
N ASP A 13 18.47 13.22 5.62
CA ASP A 13 17.75 13.76 6.77
C ASP A 13 16.30 14.06 6.43
N SER A 14 16.03 14.64 5.27
CA SER A 14 14.66 14.92 4.82
C SER A 14 13.85 13.63 4.65
N THR A 15 14.45 12.62 4.07
CA THR A 15 13.81 11.31 3.90
C THR A 15 13.57 10.66 5.25
N GLY A 16 14.54 10.74 6.17
CA GLY A 16 14.40 10.19 7.51
C GLY A 16 13.29 10.85 8.31
N LEU A 17 13.17 12.17 8.20
CA LEU A 17 12.09 12.91 8.88
C LEU A 17 10.72 12.51 8.32
N MET A 18 10.60 12.36 7.02
CA MET A 18 9.36 11.96 6.38
C MET A 18 8.97 10.55 6.81
N GLN A 19 9.91 9.62 6.83
CA GLN A 19 9.65 8.24 7.26
C GLN A 19 9.25 8.20 8.73
N LYS A 20 9.90 9.01 9.58
CA LYS A 20 9.53 9.08 10.98
C LYS A 20 8.11 9.58 11.17
N LYS A 21 7.72 10.60 10.41
CA LYS A 21 6.36 11.14 10.44
C LYS A 21 5.35 10.09 10.01
N GLN A 22 5.65 9.33 8.99
CA GLN A 22 4.79 8.25 8.51
C GLN A 22 4.70 7.12 9.53
N ALA A 23 5.82 6.79 10.17
CA ALA A 23 5.84 5.80 11.24
C ALA A 23 4.98 6.25 12.43
N ASP A 24 5.06 7.53 12.80
CA ASP A 24 4.25 8.08 13.88
C ASP A 24 2.75 7.99 13.55
N ALA A 25 2.38 8.23 12.30
CA ALA A 25 0.98 8.08 11.86
C ALA A 25 0.50 6.64 12.00
N LEU A 26 1.37 5.67 11.70
CA LEU A 26 1.07 4.25 11.92
C LEU A 26 0.89 3.94 13.40
N LEU A 27 1.76 4.46 14.25
CA LEU A 27 1.68 4.23 15.69
C LEU A 27 0.41 4.80 16.30
N GLU A 28 -0.09 5.90 15.76
CA GLU A 28 -1.37 6.46 16.20
C GLU A 28 -2.53 5.47 16.00
N ARG A 29 -2.44 4.63 14.98
CA ARG A 29 -3.47 3.63 14.73
C ARG A 29 -3.52 2.54 15.78
N ASN A 30 -2.46 2.37 16.58
CA ASN A 30 -2.48 1.42 17.70
C ASN A 30 -3.64 1.71 18.66
N GLY A 31 -4.08 2.96 18.76
CA GLY A 31 -5.22 3.31 19.61
C GLY A 31 -6.48 2.55 19.26
N GLU A 32 -6.74 2.34 17.97
CA GLU A 32 -7.92 1.60 17.51
C GLU A 32 -7.62 0.12 17.25
N THR A 33 -6.43 -0.22 16.76
CA THR A 33 -6.11 -1.61 16.42
C THR A 33 -5.86 -2.47 17.66
N ALA A 34 -5.47 -1.86 18.77
CA ALA A 34 -5.24 -2.57 20.02
C ALA A 34 -6.48 -3.29 20.54
N ALA A 35 -7.69 -2.82 20.20
CA ALA A 35 -8.94 -3.49 20.54
C ALA A 35 -9.01 -4.89 19.92
N HIS A 36 -8.27 -5.12 18.85
CA HIS A 36 -8.19 -6.41 18.16
C HIS A 36 -6.89 -7.17 18.51
N GLY A 37 -6.17 -6.69 19.51
CA GLY A 37 -4.92 -7.31 19.94
C GLY A 37 -3.73 -6.99 19.04
N LEU A 38 -3.83 -5.97 18.18
CA LEU A 38 -2.81 -5.64 17.22
C LEU A 38 -2.15 -4.32 17.57
N ARG A 39 -0.83 -4.37 17.72
CA ARG A 39 -0.01 -3.20 18.00
C ARG A 39 1.28 -3.29 17.21
N LEU A 40 1.74 -2.15 16.75
CA LEU A 40 3.06 -2.04 16.12
C LEU A 40 4.02 -1.40 17.13
N THR A 41 5.24 -1.91 17.15
CA THR A 41 6.34 -1.24 17.86
C THR A 41 6.84 -0.09 16.99
N PRO A 42 7.58 0.89 17.59
CA PRO A 42 8.19 1.95 16.77
C PRO A 42 9.09 1.41 15.67
N GLN A 43 9.80 0.32 15.91
CA GLN A 43 10.67 -0.30 14.90
C GLN A 43 9.86 -0.91 13.76
N GLN A 44 8.77 -1.58 14.07
CA GLN A 44 7.88 -2.14 13.06
C GLN A 44 7.24 -1.04 12.22
N ALA A 45 6.78 0.02 12.87
CA ALA A 45 6.18 1.14 12.16
C ALA A 45 7.19 1.80 11.21
N LEU A 46 8.45 1.95 11.65
CA LEU A 46 9.48 2.50 10.79
C LEU A 46 9.78 1.58 9.61
N ALA A 47 9.84 0.27 9.85
CA ALA A 47 10.05 -0.70 8.77
C ALA A 47 8.93 -0.62 7.73
N LEU A 48 7.69 -0.44 8.16
CA LEU A 48 6.55 -0.28 7.25
C LEU A 48 6.62 1.03 6.47
N ALA A 49 7.03 2.11 7.12
CA ALA A 49 7.25 3.38 6.43
C ALA A 49 8.34 3.26 5.37
N GLN A 50 9.39 2.49 5.65
CA GLN A 50 10.45 2.22 4.68
C GLN A 50 9.94 1.41 3.48
N THR A 51 9.11 0.40 3.74
CA THR A 51 8.48 -0.39 2.67
C THR A 51 7.61 0.51 1.78
N GLN A 52 6.85 1.40 2.39
CA GLN A 52 6.03 2.35 1.65
C GLN A 52 6.88 3.23 0.74
N THR A 53 7.95 3.81 1.28
CA THR A 53 8.87 4.64 0.50
C THR A 53 9.49 3.85 -0.64
N GLU A 54 9.96 2.64 -0.37
CA GLU A 54 10.58 1.77 -1.35
C GLU A 54 9.60 1.39 -2.47
N THR A 55 8.38 1.05 -2.10
CA THR A 55 7.35 0.67 -3.07
C THR A 55 6.96 1.85 -3.96
N LEU A 56 6.83 3.04 -3.38
CA LEU A 56 6.56 4.24 -4.16
C LEU A 56 7.68 4.50 -5.17
N ARG A 57 8.93 4.33 -4.74
CA ARG A 57 10.08 4.50 -5.64
C ARG A 57 10.05 3.50 -6.79
N LYS A 58 9.82 2.23 -6.48
CA LYS A 58 9.77 1.15 -7.48
C LYS A 58 8.64 1.35 -8.49
N THR A 59 7.53 1.87 -8.03
CA THR A 59 6.36 2.08 -8.89
C THR A 59 6.36 3.45 -9.56
N GLY A 60 7.38 4.27 -9.30
CA GLY A 60 7.47 5.61 -9.89
C GLY A 60 6.40 6.56 -9.40
N ARG A 61 5.90 6.36 -8.18
CA ARG A 61 4.81 7.14 -7.62
C ARG A 61 5.32 8.13 -6.60
N ILE A 62 4.63 9.25 -6.52
CA ILE A 62 4.85 10.25 -5.48
C ILE A 62 3.56 10.39 -4.69
N GLU A 63 3.66 10.32 -3.39
CA GLU A 63 2.51 10.45 -2.52
C GLU A 63 2.85 11.37 -1.36
N LEU A 64 2.01 12.37 -1.15
CA LEU A 64 2.19 13.33 -0.06
C LEU A 64 1.35 12.90 1.14
N GLY A 65 1.83 13.23 2.33
CA GLY A 65 1.11 12.93 3.57
C GLY A 65 1.55 11.59 4.17
N ASP A 66 0.64 10.96 4.88
CA ASP A 66 0.96 9.76 5.68
C ASP A 66 1.05 8.48 4.87
N GLY A 67 0.57 8.51 3.64
CA GLY A 67 0.58 7.33 2.77
C GLY A 67 -0.55 6.37 3.08
N ILE A 68 -0.46 5.17 2.48
CA ILE A 68 -1.55 4.18 2.55
C ILE A 68 -1.46 3.27 3.77
N ALA A 69 -0.28 3.13 4.37
CA ALA A 69 -0.07 2.15 5.43
C ALA A 69 -1.01 2.33 6.63
N PRO A 70 -1.26 3.55 7.16
CA PRO A 70 -2.20 3.70 8.26
C PRO A 70 -3.62 3.29 7.89
N LYS A 71 -4.05 3.55 6.67
CA LYS A 71 -5.38 3.14 6.20
C LYS A 71 -5.50 1.63 6.09
N LEU A 72 -4.46 0.97 5.62
CA LEU A 72 -4.44 -0.50 5.56
C LEU A 72 -4.47 -1.11 6.95
N ALA A 73 -3.70 -0.56 7.88
CA ALA A 73 -3.70 -1.04 9.26
C ALA A 73 -5.10 -0.97 9.86
N ALA A 74 -5.76 0.17 9.72
CA ALA A 74 -7.11 0.36 10.26
C ALA A 74 -8.15 -0.55 9.57
N ALA A 75 -8.03 -0.73 8.26
CA ALA A 75 -9.00 -1.51 7.49
C ALA A 75 -8.90 -3.01 7.77
N PHE A 76 -7.68 -3.52 8.03
CA PHE A 76 -7.46 -4.96 8.16
C PHE A 76 -7.39 -5.45 9.60
N CYS A 77 -7.49 -4.54 10.59
CA CYS A 77 -7.30 -4.93 11.99
C CYS A 77 -8.40 -5.85 12.52
N ASP A 78 -9.57 -5.87 11.93
CA ASP A 78 -10.67 -6.73 12.36
C ASP A 78 -10.77 -8.03 11.56
N SER A 79 -9.80 -8.29 10.68
CA SER A 79 -9.80 -9.53 9.91
C SER A 79 -9.52 -10.73 10.81
N PRO A 80 -10.31 -11.82 10.69
CA PRO A 80 -10.03 -13.03 11.48
C PRO A 80 -8.72 -13.71 11.07
N TYR A 81 -8.15 -13.33 9.95
CA TYR A 81 -6.91 -13.92 9.43
C TYR A 81 -5.66 -13.13 9.77
N VAL A 82 -5.83 -11.93 10.34
CA VAL A 82 -4.70 -11.09 10.77
C VAL A 82 -4.48 -11.32 12.26
N THR A 83 -3.29 -11.79 12.61
CA THR A 83 -2.91 -12.12 13.99
C THR A 83 -1.74 -11.24 14.40
N LYS A 84 -1.45 -11.20 15.71
CA LYS A 84 -0.27 -10.48 16.18
C LYS A 84 1.01 -10.98 15.55
N GLU A 85 1.08 -12.27 15.25
CA GLU A 85 2.28 -12.90 14.69
C GLU A 85 2.50 -12.52 13.24
N ASN A 86 1.42 -12.30 12.48
CA ASN A 86 1.55 -11.98 11.05
C ASN A 86 1.21 -10.53 10.70
N TYR A 87 0.92 -9.68 11.69
CA TYR A 87 0.41 -8.33 11.45
C TYR A 87 1.37 -7.49 10.61
N GLU A 88 2.60 -7.40 11.04
CA GLU A 88 3.60 -6.58 10.34
C GLU A 88 3.83 -7.09 8.91
N GLU A 89 4.05 -8.40 8.78
CA GLU A 89 4.32 -9.02 7.48
C GLU A 89 3.15 -8.83 6.52
N THR A 90 1.93 -9.00 7.02
CA THR A 90 0.73 -8.79 6.22
C THR A 90 0.66 -7.36 5.70
N LEU A 91 0.96 -6.38 6.56
CA LEU A 91 0.94 -4.97 6.15
C LEU A 91 2.02 -4.67 5.11
N HIS A 92 3.22 -5.24 5.25
CA HIS A 92 4.26 -5.07 4.23
C HIS A 92 3.77 -5.51 2.85
N GLU A 93 3.17 -6.68 2.78
CA GLU A 93 2.66 -7.21 1.51
C GLU A 93 1.48 -6.42 0.97
N LEU A 94 0.57 -6.00 1.85
CA LEU A 94 -0.57 -5.19 1.43
C LEU A 94 -0.16 -3.85 0.82
N ILE A 95 0.87 -3.22 1.38
CA ILE A 95 1.41 -1.97 0.83
C ILE A 95 1.89 -2.20 -0.61
N GLU A 96 2.66 -3.25 -0.81
CA GLU A 96 3.20 -3.57 -2.14
C GLU A 96 2.08 -3.90 -3.13
N LEU A 97 1.11 -4.69 -2.71
CA LEU A 97 -0.03 -5.05 -3.55
C LEU A 97 -0.87 -3.83 -3.92
N PHE A 98 -1.09 -2.95 -2.97
CA PHE A 98 -1.89 -1.75 -3.19
C PHE A 98 -1.30 -0.88 -4.30
N TYR A 99 -0.03 -0.50 -4.15
CA TYR A 99 0.59 0.39 -5.13
C TYR A 99 0.83 -0.31 -6.47
N GLY A 100 1.16 -1.58 -6.44
CA GLY A 100 1.31 -2.37 -7.66
C GLY A 100 0.02 -2.42 -8.46
N PHE A 101 -1.10 -2.65 -7.79
CA PHE A 101 -2.41 -2.69 -8.45
C PHE A 101 -2.79 -1.31 -9.00
N LYS A 102 -2.55 -0.25 -8.24
CA LYS A 102 -2.83 1.12 -8.68
C LYS A 102 -2.08 1.41 -9.98
N ASN A 103 -0.82 1.04 -10.06
CA ASN A 103 -0.02 1.23 -11.26
C ASN A 103 -0.53 0.38 -12.43
N GLU A 104 -0.81 -0.87 -12.15
CA GLU A 104 -1.26 -1.81 -13.19
C GLU A 104 -2.58 -1.39 -13.81
N THR A 105 -3.43 -0.72 -13.06
CA THR A 105 -4.76 -0.30 -13.51
C THR A 105 -4.84 1.20 -13.79
N TYR A 106 -3.71 1.89 -13.86
CA TYR A 106 -3.65 3.32 -14.19
C TYR A 106 -4.52 4.18 -13.27
N ASP A 107 -4.51 3.84 -11.97
CA ASP A 107 -5.24 4.59 -10.94
C ASP A 107 -6.75 4.68 -11.18
N VAL A 108 -7.32 3.74 -11.90
CA VAL A 108 -8.75 3.78 -12.25
C VAL A 108 -9.66 3.55 -11.03
N VAL A 109 -9.13 2.91 -9.98
CA VAL A 109 -9.88 2.66 -8.73
C VAL A 109 -9.35 3.59 -7.64
N GLY A 110 -10.23 4.28 -6.95
CA GLY A 110 -9.86 5.14 -5.84
C GLY A 110 -9.31 4.35 -4.65
N ASP A 111 -8.54 5.01 -3.80
CA ASP A 111 -7.84 4.35 -2.71
C ASP A 111 -8.77 3.61 -1.76
N ASP A 112 -9.80 4.27 -1.28
CA ASP A 112 -10.71 3.65 -0.30
C ASP A 112 -11.51 2.50 -0.91
N ALA A 113 -11.90 2.64 -2.18
CA ALA A 113 -12.60 1.57 -2.90
C ALA A 113 -11.69 0.36 -3.07
N LEU A 114 -10.43 0.58 -3.39
CA LEU A 114 -9.48 -0.52 -3.55
C LEU A 114 -9.21 -1.21 -2.23
N ILE A 115 -9.00 -0.46 -1.15
CA ILE A 115 -8.80 -1.05 0.17
C ILE A 115 -10.01 -1.89 0.56
N GLY A 116 -11.22 -1.38 0.35
CA GLY A 116 -12.44 -2.12 0.65
C GLY A 116 -12.55 -3.40 -0.15
N TYR A 117 -12.21 -3.36 -1.43
CA TYR A 117 -12.19 -4.55 -2.27
C TYR A 117 -11.18 -5.57 -1.79
N MET A 118 -9.94 -5.13 -1.51
CA MET A 118 -8.88 -6.00 -1.02
C MET A 118 -9.28 -6.67 0.28
N LYS A 119 -9.89 -5.91 1.20
CA LYS A 119 -10.31 -6.43 2.50
C LYS A 119 -11.41 -7.49 2.35
N ARG A 120 -12.42 -7.21 1.53
CA ARG A 120 -13.51 -8.17 1.29
C ARG A 120 -13.00 -9.46 0.65
N ALA A 121 -12.11 -9.33 -0.34
CA ALA A 121 -11.53 -10.49 -1.00
C ALA A 121 -10.64 -11.28 -0.04
N PHE A 122 -9.82 -10.58 0.74
CA PHE A 122 -8.92 -11.21 1.71
C PHE A 122 -9.70 -12.02 2.74
N ASP A 123 -10.77 -11.45 3.29
CA ASP A 123 -11.59 -12.13 4.29
C ASP A 123 -12.52 -13.18 3.69
N GLY A 124 -12.90 -12.99 2.44
CA GLY A 124 -13.86 -13.86 1.77
C GLY A 124 -13.19 -14.98 0.98
N GLU A 125 -13.10 -14.81 -0.33
CA GLU A 125 -12.64 -15.88 -1.21
C GLU A 125 -11.18 -16.28 -1.00
N CYS A 126 -10.33 -15.35 -0.55
CA CYS A 126 -8.93 -15.64 -0.27
C CYS A 126 -8.71 -16.33 1.07
N ARG A 127 -9.66 -16.21 1.99
CA ARG A 127 -9.55 -16.79 3.35
C ARG A 127 -8.22 -16.46 4.02
N GLY A 128 -7.80 -15.21 3.90
CA GLY A 128 -6.56 -14.74 4.49
C GLY A 128 -5.30 -15.07 3.73
N SER A 129 -5.41 -15.59 2.51
CA SER A 129 -4.26 -15.93 1.69
C SER A 129 -3.84 -14.73 0.83
N LEU A 130 -2.69 -14.16 1.16
CA LEU A 130 -2.10 -13.10 0.35
C LEU A 130 -1.65 -13.62 -1.01
N GLU A 131 -1.28 -14.89 -1.07
CA GLU A 131 -0.92 -15.55 -2.32
C GLU A 131 -2.08 -15.57 -3.30
N LEU A 132 -3.28 -15.92 -2.81
CA LEU A 132 -4.48 -15.89 -3.64
C LEU A 132 -4.87 -14.48 -4.02
N LEU A 133 -4.73 -13.53 -3.10
CA LEU A 133 -5.05 -12.14 -3.37
C LEU A 133 -4.15 -11.59 -4.47
N SER A 134 -2.84 -11.79 -4.36
CA SER A 134 -1.86 -11.26 -5.30
C SER A 134 -1.77 -12.03 -6.60
N GLY A 135 -1.94 -13.34 -6.55
CA GLY A 135 -1.74 -14.21 -7.72
C GLY A 135 -2.98 -14.52 -8.52
N SER A 136 -4.15 -14.29 -7.96
CA SER A 136 -5.41 -14.68 -8.60
C SER A 136 -6.45 -13.57 -8.62
N VAL A 137 -6.83 -13.07 -7.43
CA VAL A 137 -7.97 -12.15 -7.31
C VAL A 137 -7.66 -10.78 -7.90
N LEU A 138 -6.57 -10.16 -7.49
CA LEU A 138 -6.19 -8.84 -8.00
C LEU A 138 -5.83 -8.86 -9.49
N PRO A 139 -5.06 -9.84 -9.99
CA PRO A 139 -4.81 -9.91 -11.42
C PRO A 139 -6.08 -10.06 -12.27
N ALA A 140 -7.05 -10.83 -11.78
CA ALA A 140 -8.33 -10.98 -12.50
C ALA A 140 -9.11 -9.66 -12.56
N LEU A 141 -9.14 -8.92 -11.45
CA LEU A 141 -9.78 -7.62 -11.43
C LEU A 141 -9.05 -6.62 -12.32
N ALA A 142 -7.71 -6.62 -12.28
CA ALA A 142 -6.91 -5.73 -13.11
C ALA A 142 -7.20 -5.96 -14.60
N ARG A 143 -7.30 -7.21 -15.03
CA ARG A 143 -7.63 -7.53 -16.41
C ARG A 143 -9.00 -6.97 -16.80
N LYS A 144 -10.01 -7.18 -15.96
CA LYS A 144 -11.35 -6.66 -16.21
C LYS A 144 -11.36 -5.15 -16.35
N LEU A 145 -10.68 -4.46 -15.45
CA LEU A 145 -10.63 -3.00 -15.45
C LEU A 145 -9.89 -2.48 -16.68
N ASN A 146 -8.79 -3.13 -17.04
CA ASN A 146 -8.02 -2.73 -18.22
C ASN A 146 -8.76 -3.02 -19.53
N GLU A 147 -9.51 -4.10 -19.59
CA GLU A 147 -10.38 -4.39 -20.73
C GLU A 147 -11.46 -3.34 -20.88
N ARG A 148 -12.10 -2.94 -19.79
CA ARG A 148 -13.12 -1.88 -19.81
C ARG A 148 -12.52 -0.56 -20.25
N ARG A 149 -11.33 -0.23 -19.72
CA ARG A 149 -10.64 1.00 -20.06
C ARG A 149 -10.32 1.03 -21.56
N ALA A 150 -9.80 -0.07 -22.09
CA ALA A 150 -9.47 -0.18 -23.51
C ALA A 150 -10.72 -0.06 -24.39
N ALA A 151 -11.82 -0.68 -23.96
CA ALA A 151 -13.08 -0.63 -24.71
C ALA A 151 -13.68 0.78 -24.79
N HIS A 152 -13.36 1.63 -23.79
CA HIS A 152 -13.90 3.00 -23.74
C HIS A 152 -12.92 4.04 -24.28
N MET A 153 -11.72 3.63 -24.70
CA MET A 153 -10.74 4.56 -25.26
C MET A 153 -10.95 4.71 -26.75
N PRO A 154 -10.83 5.94 -27.30
CA PRO A 154 -10.84 6.11 -28.76
C PRO A 154 -9.65 5.37 -29.35
N GLN A 155 -9.90 4.60 -30.41
CA GLN A 155 -8.82 3.90 -31.10
C GLN A 155 -8.15 4.81 -32.10
N ALA A 156 -6.83 4.67 -32.21
CA ALA A 156 -6.07 5.45 -33.18
C ALA A 156 -6.55 5.04 -34.61
N GLY A 157 -6.91 6.03 -35.42
CA GLY A 157 -7.33 5.81 -36.77
C GLY A 157 -8.82 5.67 -36.99
N GLU A 158 -9.62 5.60 -35.96
CA GLU A 158 -11.08 5.49 -36.11
C GLU A 158 -11.69 6.73 -36.70
N ASN A 159 -11.04 7.86 -36.57
CA ASN A 159 -11.58 9.12 -37.06
C ASN A 159 -11.06 9.54 -38.43
N THR A 160 -10.46 8.65 -39.13
CA THR A 160 -10.00 8.93 -40.47
C THR A 160 -11.04 8.52 -41.50
#